data_4fb78f4c33bc78133d76c954909ab84b
#
_entry.id   4fb78f4c33bc78133d76c954909ab84b
#
_cell.length_a   1.000
_cell.length_b   1.000
_cell.length_c   1.000
_cell.angle_alpha   90.00
_cell.angle_beta   90.00
_cell.angle_gamma   90.00
#
_symmetry.space_group_name_H-M   'P 1'
#
loop_
_entity.id
_entity.type
_entity.pdbx_description
1 polymer ?
#
loop_
_entity_poly.entity_id
_entity_poly.type
_entity_poly.pdbx_seq_one_letter_code
_entity_poly.pdbx_strand_id
1 'polypeptide(L)'
;MKTDVSKIETNKRLGIGMLGYGTVGKGLETLLEATASNTFFIAKILRRTSKAHRNDMVEDIESLLKDPNVEIVVEVLGGLEPARTYILAALNAKKAVVTANKALINRHGDELDACAKANGVALRFSAAVGGGIPYLATLLEVKAHTQIQAIGGILNGTSNFMLDKMEREQCAFEEALQVAQQLGYAEADPSADIMGTDSLNKIRLSGVVAFDRWVDFASIPCEGIASLQAEDILFIQNLGYHIRLFATMRRSEEGIQAYVEPQLFNVEDAEASILANHNIAWYLDQKGERQVLIGQGAGGIPTAGNILRDLMQIKEKSGGMLPEEHRTLVANNTKAIHPYLIRSTKTLKSGYLEALSEVKWIQGERVYRITKAMDVSRIHALIQTLR
;
A
#
# COMPACT_ATOMS: atom_id res chain seq x y z
N MET A 1 43.44 31.27 19.40
CA MET A 1 41.98 31.12 19.24
C MET A 1 41.61 29.73 19.70
N LYS A 2 41.08 29.59 20.94
CA LYS A 2 40.52 28.32 21.42
C LYS A 2 39.13 28.22 20.86
N THR A 3 38.90 27.33 19.91
CA THR A 3 37.57 26.93 19.45
C THR A 3 36.85 26.24 20.57
N ASP A 4 35.80 26.89 21.05
CA ASP A 4 34.89 26.42 22.09
C ASP A 4 34.08 25.24 21.57
N VAL A 5 34.45 24.02 21.96
CA VAL A 5 33.79 22.76 21.55
C VAL A 5 32.73 22.37 22.61
N SER A 6 32.04 23.34 23.22
CA SER A 6 31.04 23.12 24.25
C SER A 6 29.64 23.52 23.81
N LYS A 7 29.08 22.85 22.79
CA LYS A 7 27.63 22.65 22.63
C LYS A 7 27.38 21.28 22.00
N ILE A 8 27.69 20.24 22.75
CA ILE A 8 27.00 18.99 22.59
C ILE A 8 25.60 19.27 23.13
N GLU A 9 24.65 19.62 22.26
CA GLU A 9 23.24 19.54 22.60
C GLU A 9 23.00 18.14 23.12
N THR A 10 22.69 18.05 24.41
CA THR A 10 22.28 16.78 25.04
C THR A 10 21.12 16.25 24.22
N ASN A 11 21.33 15.12 23.56
CA ASN A 11 20.41 14.51 22.62
C ASN A 11 19.15 14.10 23.39
N LYS A 12 18.21 15.05 23.57
CA LYS A 12 16.95 14.82 24.29
C LYS A 12 16.20 13.70 23.61
N ARG A 13 15.86 12.65 24.36
CA ARG A 13 14.98 11.59 23.86
C ARG A 13 13.57 12.12 23.66
N LEU A 14 12.94 11.78 22.56
CA LEU A 14 11.56 12.16 22.25
C LEU A 14 10.58 11.08 22.75
N GLY A 15 9.57 11.50 23.46
CA GLY A 15 8.55 10.61 23.99
C GLY A 15 7.41 10.38 23.02
N ILE A 16 6.99 9.13 22.92
CA ILE A 16 5.96 8.65 22.03
C ILE A 16 4.69 8.31 22.82
N GLY A 17 3.56 8.89 22.41
CA GLY A 17 2.22 8.43 22.78
C GLY A 17 1.72 7.44 21.73
N MET A 18 1.43 6.21 22.11
CA MET A 18 1.02 5.16 21.17
C MET A 18 -0.49 4.91 21.25
N LEU A 19 -1.18 5.03 20.11
CA LEU A 19 -2.59 4.70 19.96
C LEU A 19 -2.72 3.27 19.40
N GLY A 20 -2.98 2.32 20.29
CA GLY A 20 -3.00 0.89 19.98
C GLY A 20 -1.69 0.18 20.36
N TYR A 21 -1.83 -1.06 20.84
CA TYR A 21 -0.70 -1.90 21.26
C TYR A 21 -0.91 -3.36 20.82
N GLY A 22 -1.20 -3.52 19.51
CA GLY A 22 -1.30 -4.80 18.84
C GLY A 22 0.05 -5.29 18.29
N THR A 23 0.02 -6.06 17.22
CA THR A 23 1.22 -6.63 16.56
C THR A 23 2.22 -5.56 16.13
N VAL A 24 1.76 -4.48 15.51
CA VAL A 24 2.64 -3.38 15.05
C VAL A 24 3.17 -2.56 16.23
N GLY A 25 2.32 -2.22 17.21
CA GLY A 25 2.74 -1.46 18.38
C GLY A 25 3.81 -2.19 19.23
N LYS A 26 3.64 -3.49 19.44
CA LYS A 26 4.66 -4.34 20.09
C LYS A 26 5.94 -4.43 19.26
N GLY A 27 5.80 -4.57 17.94
CA GLY A 27 6.95 -4.57 17.03
C GLY A 27 7.73 -3.26 17.09
N LEU A 28 7.04 -2.11 17.23
CA LEU A 28 7.68 -0.81 17.39
C LEU A 28 8.44 -0.72 18.72
N GLU A 29 7.84 -1.14 19.83
CA GLU A 29 8.53 -1.17 21.12
C GLU A 29 9.81 -1.98 21.06
N THR A 30 9.73 -3.24 20.56
CA THR A 30 10.90 -4.11 20.40
C THR A 30 11.98 -3.44 19.55
N LEU A 31 11.59 -2.78 18.45
CA LEU A 31 12.54 -2.14 17.55
C LEU A 31 13.18 -0.89 18.19
N LEU A 32 12.40 -0.09 18.93
CA LEU A 32 12.92 1.07 19.66
C LEU A 32 13.94 0.67 20.71
N GLU A 33 13.65 -0.36 21.49
CA GLU A 33 14.59 -0.88 22.52
C GLU A 33 15.89 -1.37 21.89
N ALA A 34 15.81 -2.08 20.79
CA ALA A 34 16.98 -2.66 20.12
C ALA A 34 17.86 -1.63 19.38
N THR A 35 17.26 -0.60 18.79
CA THR A 35 18.00 0.25 17.82
C THR A 35 17.94 1.75 18.08
N ALA A 36 16.98 2.23 18.84
CA ALA A 36 16.71 3.67 18.97
C ALA A 36 16.41 4.11 20.43
N SER A 37 16.75 3.31 21.42
CA SER A 37 16.48 3.58 22.85
C SER A 37 17.13 4.89 23.38
N ASN A 38 18.19 5.34 22.74
CA ASN A 38 18.83 6.62 23.06
C ASN A 38 18.15 7.83 22.39
N THR A 39 17.19 7.58 21.50
CA THR A 39 16.53 8.62 20.69
C THR A 39 15.06 8.77 21.02
N PHE A 40 14.38 7.65 21.24
CA PHE A 40 12.96 7.61 21.54
C PHE A 40 12.65 6.74 22.76
N PHE A 41 11.49 6.97 23.35
CA PHE A 41 10.92 6.10 24.37
C PHE A 41 9.39 6.17 24.30
N ILE A 42 8.71 5.11 24.72
CA ILE A 42 7.26 5.10 24.84
C ILE A 42 6.91 5.77 26.16
N ALA A 43 6.24 6.92 26.09
CA ALA A 43 5.81 7.67 27.26
C ALA A 43 4.43 7.21 27.75
N LYS A 44 3.48 7.01 26.79
CA LYS A 44 2.11 6.56 27.10
C LYS A 44 1.59 5.64 26.01
N ILE A 45 0.71 4.71 26.38
CA ILE A 45 0.01 3.79 25.50
C ILE A 45 -1.49 3.89 25.76
N LEU A 46 -2.27 4.28 24.75
CA LEU A 46 -3.73 4.23 24.80
C LEU A 46 -4.22 2.84 24.42
N ARG A 47 -4.95 2.18 25.34
CA ARG A 47 -5.55 0.86 25.10
C ARG A 47 -6.89 0.75 25.81
N ARG A 48 -7.93 0.28 25.10
CA ARG A 48 -9.32 0.20 25.61
C ARG A 48 -9.54 -0.73 26.80
N THR A 49 -8.75 -1.77 26.96
CA THR A 49 -8.83 -2.71 28.11
C THR A 49 -7.50 -3.39 28.28
N SER A 50 -6.97 -3.36 29.47
CA SER A 50 -5.71 -4.02 29.82
C SER A 50 -5.93 -5.02 30.95
N LYS A 51 -5.65 -6.31 30.68
CA LYS A 51 -5.41 -7.31 31.75
C LYS A 51 -4.00 -7.19 32.32
N ALA A 52 -3.12 -6.41 31.70
CA ALA A 52 -1.75 -6.17 32.14
C ALA A 52 -1.65 -4.75 32.69
N HIS A 53 -1.33 -4.60 33.96
CA HIS A 53 -1.05 -3.31 34.59
C HIS A 53 0.36 -2.86 34.19
N ARG A 54 0.43 -1.87 33.29
CA ARG A 54 1.66 -1.10 33.01
C ARG A 54 1.39 0.35 33.41
N ASN A 55 2.37 0.99 34.05
CA ASN A 55 2.24 2.37 34.53
C ASN A 55 2.12 3.42 33.41
N ASP A 56 2.50 3.04 32.20
CA ASP A 56 2.43 3.88 30.99
C ASP A 56 1.14 3.71 30.18
N MET A 57 0.21 2.84 30.61
CA MET A 57 -1.09 2.66 29.94
C MET A 57 -2.13 3.65 30.44
N VAL A 58 -2.90 4.20 29.51
CA VAL A 58 -4.02 5.11 29.73
C VAL A 58 -5.26 4.63 28.96
N GLU A 59 -6.45 5.01 29.44
CA GLU A 59 -7.72 4.57 28.85
C GLU A 59 -8.38 5.65 27.98
N ASP A 60 -7.94 6.90 28.10
CA ASP A 60 -8.47 8.02 27.34
C ASP A 60 -7.37 8.83 26.64
N ILE A 61 -7.74 9.47 25.55
CA ILE A 61 -6.83 10.24 24.70
C ILE A 61 -6.34 11.52 25.40
N GLU A 62 -7.15 12.12 26.26
CA GLU A 62 -6.78 13.35 26.94
C GLU A 62 -5.62 13.12 27.91
N SER A 63 -5.66 12.03 28.67
CA SER A 63 -4.57 11.62 29.58
C SER A 63 -3.25 11.40 28.82
N LEU A 64 -3.31 10.84 27.60
CA LEU A 64 -2.14 10.68 26.75
C LEU A 64 -1.62 12.05 26.27
N LEU A 65 -2.50 12.91 25.79
CA LEU A 65 -2.11 14.20 25.20
C LEU A 65 -1.66 15.23 26.23
N LYS A 66 -2.14 15.15 27.47
CA LYS A 66 -1.74 16.04 28.57
C LYS A 66 -0.37 15.69 29.16
N ASP A 67 0.16 14.48 28.90
CA ASP A 67 1.49 14.12 29.37
C ASP A 67 2.57 14.97 28.68
N PRO A 68 3.38 15.76 29.41
CA PRO A 68 4.40 16.62 28.83
C PRO A 68 5.53 15.86 28.14
N ASN A 69 5.68 14.56 28.46
CA ASN A 69 6.67 13.71 27.82
C ASN A 69 6.21 13.20 26.45
N VAL A 70 4.92 13.26 26.11
CA VAL A 70 4.44 12.87 24.77
C VAL A 70 4.68 14.01 23.80
N GLU A 71 5.58 13.83 22.85
CA GLU A 71 5.92 14.81 21.81
C GLU A 71 5.44 14.36 20.43
N ILE A 72 5.38 13.04 20.19
CA ILE A 72 4.93 12.43 18.93
C ILE A 72 3.85 11.40 19.26
N VAL A 73 2.81 11.33 18.42
CA VAL A 73 1.76 10.30 18.53
C VAL A 73 1.91 9.30 17.39
N VAL A 74 1.92 8.01 17.72
CA VAL A 74 1.94 6.89 16.75
C VAL A 74 0.59 6.20 16.76
N GLU A 75 -0.13 6.19 15.65
CA GLU A 75 -1.42 5.54 15.49
C GLU A 75 -1.29 4.20 14.76
N VAL A 76 -1.69 3.13 15.43
CA VAL A 76 -1.71 1.74 14.92
C VAL A 76 -3.00 1.01 15.37
N LEU A 77 -4.12 1.73 15.45
CA LEU A 77 -5.43 1.18 15.81
C LEU A 77 -6.11 0.49 14.62
N GLY A 78 -5.96 1.08 13.43
CA GLY A 78 -6.74 0.72 12.25
C GLY A 78 -8.19 1.23 12.30
N GLY A 79 -8.93 1.05 11.19
CA GLY A 79 -10.27 1.59 11.01
C GLY A 79 -10.29 3.11 10.82
N LEU A 80 -11.48 3.70 10.71
CA LEU A 80 -11.62 5.14 10.53
C LEU A 80 -11.80 5.85 11.88
N GLU A 81 -12.71 5.35 12.70
CA GLU A 81 -12.96 5.88 14.05
C GLU A 81 -12.64 4.82 15.11
N PRO A 82 -12.08 5.19 16.24
CA PRO A 82 -11.80 6.56 16.71
C PRO A 82 -10.46 7.14 16.23
N ALA A 83 -9.75 6.48 15.31
CA ALA A 83 -8.41 6.88 14.87
C ALA A 83 -8.39 8.32 14.33
N ARG A 84 -9.37 8.71 13.47
CA ARG A 84 -9.50 10.08 12.96
C ARG A 84 -9.62 11.10 14.08
N THR A 85 -10.58 10.88 14.99
CA THR A 85 -10.81 11.77 16.13
C THR A 85 -9.55 11.94 16.98
N TYR A 86 -8.82 10.87 17.24
CA TYR A 86 -7.61 10.91 18.06
C TYR A 86 -6.44 11.59 17.36
N ILE A 87 -6.27 11.36 16.06
CA ILE A 87 -5.22 12.05 15.28
C ILE A 87 -5.50 13.55 15.23
N LEU A 88 -6.75 13.98 14.97
CA LEU A 88 -7.10 15.41 15.00
C LEU A 88 -6.82 16.03 16.38
N ALA A 89 -7.17 15.33 17.47
CA ALA A 89 -6.86 15.80 18.82
C ALA A 89 -5.35 15.95 19.07
N ALA A 90 -4.54 15.00 18.59
CA ALA A 90 -3.09 15.05 18.70
C ALA A 90 -2.47 16.22 17.91
N LEU A 91 -2.91 16.40 16.65
CA LEU A 91 -2.46 17.51 15.80
C LEU A 91 -2.84 18.87 16.38
N ASN A 92 -4.06 19.02 16.92
CA ASN A 92 -4.51 20.23 17.62
C ASN A 92 -3.76 20.50 18.93
N ALA A 93 -3.28 19.43 19.59
CA ALA A 93 -2.37 19.53 20.73
C ALA A 93 -0.91 19.80 20.32
N LYS A 94 -0.67 20.15 19.04
CA LYS A 94 0.65 20.42 18.46
C LYS A 94 1.62 19.26 18.59
N LYS A 95 1.14 18.03 18.50
CA LYS A 95 1.96 16.83 18.47
C LYS A 95 2.05 16.29 17.06
N ALA A 96 3.27 15.98 16.60
CA ALA A 96 3.45 15.31 15.32
C ALA A 96 2.82 13.92 15.35
N VAL A 97 2.34 13.44 14.18
CA VAL A 97 1.65 12.15 14.10
C VAL A 97 2.31 11.25 13.05
N VAL A 98 2.51 9.98 13.41
CA VAL A 98 2.85 8.89 12.51
C VAL A 98 1.73 7.87 12.52
N THR A 99 1.22 7.48 11.35
CA THR A 99 0.15 6.47 11.23
C THR A 99 0.48 5.39 10.21
N ALA A 100 0.06 4.17 10.47
CA ALA A 100 0.09 3.05 9.53
C ALA A 100 -1.27 2.83 8.83
N ASN A 101 -2.24 3.71 9.05
CA ASN A 101 -3.64 3.53 8.67
C ASN A 101 -3.93 4.05 7.25
N LYS A 102 -3.70 3.19 6.26
CA LYS A 102 -3.94 3.54 4.85
C LYS A 102 -5.38 3.95 4.55
N ALA A 103 -6.37 3.30 5.19
CA ALA A 103 -7.78 3.61 4.95
C ALA A 103 -8.12 5.02 5.43
N LEU A 104 -7.60 5.40 6.58
CA LEU A 104 -7.80 6.72 7.16
C LEU A 104 -7.18 7.81 6.30
N ILE A 105 -5.92 7.65 5.87
CA ILE A 105 -5.25 8.64 5.02
C ILE A 105 -5.93 8.73 3.64
N ASN A 106 -6.34 7.62 3.04
CA ASN A 106 -7.09 7.66 1.77
C ASN A 106 -8.41 8.42 1.88
N ARG A 107 -9.08 8.39 3.04
CA ARG A 107 -10.41 8.99 3.24
C ARG A 107 -10.37 10.41 3.77
N HIS A 108 -9.44 10.69 4.67
CA HIS A 108 -9.38 11.92 5.45
C HIS A 108 -8.00 12.59 5.42
N GLY A 109 -7.10 12.16 4.52
CA GLY A 109 -5.73 12.67 4.44
C GLY A 109 -5.66 14.18 4.32
N ASP A 110 -6.51 14.78 3.47
CA ASP A 110 -6.55 16.23 3.26
C ASP A 110 -6.93 16.99 4.53
N GLU A 111 -7.94 16.52 5.26
CA GLU A 111 -8.38 17.11 6.53
C GLU A 111 -7.27 17.03 7.59
N LEU A 112 -6.65 15.85 7.72
CA LEU A 112 -5.60 15.60 8.69
C LEU A 112 -4.34 16.41 8.38
N ASP A 113 -3.96 16.51 7.12
CA ASP A 113 -2.81 17.30 6.66
C ASP A 113 -3.04 18.80 6.84
N ALA A 114 -4.23 19.29 6.51
CA ALA A 114 -4.60 20.69 6.76
C ALA A 114 -4.51 21.02 8.25
N CYS A 115 -4.98 20.13 9.14
CA CYS A 115 -4.86 20.28 10.58
C CYS A 115 -3.38 20.27 11.02
N ALA A 116 -2.56 19.37 10.49
CA ALA A 116 -1.12 19.30 10.79
C ALA A 116 -0.40 20.58 10.41
N LYS A 117 -0.63 21.07 9.17
CA LYS A 117 -0.06 22.33 8.65
C LYS A 117 -0.48 23.53 9.48
N ALA A 118 -1.76 23.65 9.83
CA ALA A 118 -2.28 24.75 10.64
C ALA A 118 -1.63 24.81 12.04
N ASN A 119 -1.22 23.67 12.58
CA ASN A 119 -0.57 23.56 13.89
C ASN A 119 0.98 23.52 13.82
N GLY A 120 1.55 23.54 12.61
CA GLY A 120 2.99 23.51 12.39
C GLY A 120 3.67 22.19 12.79
N VAL A 121 2.95 21.07 12.67
CA VAL A 121 3.45 19.74 13.00
C VAL A 121 3.38 18.80 11.80
N ALA A 122 4.17 17.72 11.82
CA ALA A 122 4.20 16.75 10.73
C ALA A 122 3.12 15.67 10.88
N LEU A 123 2.50 15.28 9.75
CA LEU A 123 1.73 14.04 9.59
C LEU A 123 2.50 13.12 8.64
N ARG A 124 2.88 11.94 9.12
CA ARG A 124 3.63 10.96 8.33
C ARG A 124 2.96 9.59 8.33
N PHE A 125 3.10 8.86 7.21
CA PHE A 125 2.40 7.60 7.02
C PHE A 125 3.14 6.59 6.12
N SER A 126 4.47 6.58 6.16
CA SER A 126 5.28 5.64 5.33
C SER A 126 4.90 4.18 5.58
N ALA A 127 4.48 3.85 6.80
CA ALA A 127 4.03 2.50 7.17
C ALA A 127 2.67 2.09 6.57
N ALA A 128 1.93 3.00 5.95
CA ALA A 128 0.63 2.71 5.34
C ALA A 128 0.73 1.88 4.04
N VAL A 129 1.91 1.86 3.38
CA VAL A 129 2.15 1.11 2.15
C VAL A 129 3.47 0.36 2.23
N GLY A 130 3.45 -0.93 1.81
CA GLY A 130 4.65 -1.73 1.61
C GLY A 130 5.18 -2.42 2.88
N GLY A 131 4.51 -2.31 4.03
CA GLY A 131 4.95 -2.96 5.26
C GLY A 131 6.39 -2.61 5.62
N GLY A 132 7.34 -3.53 5.38
CA GLY A 132 8.77 -3.32 5.60
C GLY A 132 9.51 -2.64 4.44
N ILE A 133 8.89 -2.54 3.26
CA ILE A 133 9.47 -1.86 2.10
C ILE A 133 9.39 -0.34 2.33
N PRO A 134 10.48 0.43 2.24
CA PRO A 134 10.48 1.87 2.48
C PRO A 134 9.92 2.67 1.28
N TYR A 135 8.82 2.21 0.70
CA TYR A 135 8.35 2.67 -0.60
C TYR A 135 7.96 4.15 -0.61
N LEU A 136 7.05 4.58 0.25
CA LEU A 136 6.60 5.99 0.28
C LEU A 136 7.74 6.95 0.67
N ALA A 137 8.62 6.53 1.58
CA ALA A 137 9.79 7.32 1.95
C ALA A 137 10.76 7.48 0.76
N THR A 138 10.99 6.41 -0.01
CA THR A 138 11.80 6.45 -1.23
C THR A 138 11.16 7.36 -2.28
N LEU A 139 9.84 7.29 -2.51
CA LEU A 139 9.16 8.18 -3.44
C LEU A 139 9.30 9.66 -3.07
N LEU A 140 9.20 9.99 -1.77
CA LEU A 140 9.43 11.35 -1.28
C LEU A 140 10.86 11.84 -1.53
N GLU A 141 11.85 11.00 -1.27
CA GLU A 141 13.25 11.32 -1.49
C GLU A 141 13.54 11.52 -2.97
N VAL A 142 13.11 10.59 -3.82
CA VAL A 142 13.34 10.62 -5.26
C VAL A 142 12.70 11.84 -5.91
N LYS A 143 11.45 12.15 -5.58
CA LYS A 143 10.76 13.31 -6.18
C LYS A 143 11.38 14.65 -5.85
N ALA A 144 12.22 14.74 -4.80
CA ALA A 144 12.92 15.97 -4.45
C ALA A 144 14.01 16.35 -5.48
N HIS A 145 14.47 15.39 -6.30
CA HIS A 145 15.55 15.62 -7.26
C HIS A 145 15.26 15.12 -8.68
N THR A 146 14.19 14.35 -8.90
CA THR A 146 13.77 13.93 -10.24
C THR A 146 12.24 13.81 -10.32
N GLN A 147 11.70 13.84 -11.53
CA GLN A 147 10.26 13.62 -11.73
C GLN A 147 9.98 12.12 -11.85
N ILE A 148 9.07 11.62 -11.02
CA ILE A 148 8.56 10.25 -11.13
C ILE A 148 7.53 10.19 -12.27
N GLN A 149 7.72 9.28 -13.22
CA GLN A 149 6.84 9.08 -14.38
C GLN A 149 5.82 7.98 -14.16
N ALA A 150 6.23 6.92 -13.45
CA ALA A 150 5.34 5.81 -13.16
C ALA A 150 5.70 5.14 -11.83
N ILE A 151 4.71 4.51 -11.22
CA ILE A 151 4.83 3.68 -10.02
C ILE A 151 3.98 2.43 -10.19
N GLY A 152 4.33 1.36 -9.50
CA GLY A 152 3.54 0.14 -9.52
C GLY A 152 4.11 -0.96 -8.66
N GLY A 153 3.46 -2.11 -8.69
CA GLY A 153 3.95 -3.29 -8.00
C GLY A 153 2.90 -4.32 -7.62
N ILE A 154 3.37 -5.41 -7.05
CA ILE A 154 2.57 -6.39 -6.31
C ILE A 154 2.47 -5.86 -4.88
N LEU A 155 1.36 -5.19 -4.56
CA LEU A 155 1.21 -4.44 -3.30
C LEU A 155 0.41 -5.18 -2.24
N ASN A 156 -0.08 -6.39 -2.53
CA ASN A 156 -0.84 -7.22 -1.60
C ASN A 156 -0.20 -8.61 -1.48
N GLY A 157 0.27 -8.96 -0.28
CA GLY A 157 0.96 -10.22 -0.02
C GLY A 157 0.02 -11.43 0.01
N THR A 158 -1.25 -11.26 0.42
CA THR A 158 -2.24 -12.34 0.46
C THR A 158 -2.58 -12.85 -0.94
N SER A 159 -2.94 -11.94 -1.84
CA SER A 159 -3.23 -12.30 -3.25
C SER A 159 -2.01 -12.89 -3.94
N ASN A 160 -0.81 -12.35 -3.68
CA ASN A 160 0.42 -12.92 -4.23
C ASN A 160 0.70 -14.34 -3.72
N PHE A 161 0.55 -14.56 -2.40
CA PHE A 161 0.68 -15.89 -1.81
C PHE A 161 -0.30 -16.89 -2.44
N MET A 162 -1.57 -16.50 -2.61
CA MET A 162 -2.59 -17.37 -3.20
C MET A 162 -2.23 -17.75 -4.64
N LEU A 163 -1.86 -16.78 -5.48
CA LEU A 163 -1.47 -17.03 -6.86
C LEU A 163 -0.21 -17.89 -6.95
N ASP A 164 0.83 -17.60 -6.17
CA ASP A 164 2.06 -18.40 -6.10
C ASP A 164 1.77 -19.85 -5.67
N LYS A 165 0.90 -20.04 -4.67
CA LYS A 165 0.49 -21.38 -4.22
C LYS A 165 -0.29 -22.14 -5.31
N MET A 166 -1.26 -21.49 -5.95
CA MET A 166 -2.03 -22.08 -7.06
C MET A 166 -1.09 -22.48 -8.22
N GLU A 167 -0.09 -21.65 -8.53
CA GLU A 167 0.89 -21.95 -9.58
C GLU A 167 1.78 -23.15 -9.22
N ARG A 168 2.30 -23.21 -7.99
CA ARG A 168 3.26 -24.27 -7.59
C ARG A 168 2.59 -25.61 -7.27
N GLU A 169 1.42 -25.57 -6.67
CA GLU A 169 0.76 -26.77 -6.15
C GLU A 169 -0.43 -27.20 -7.01
N GLN A 170 -0.78 -26.44 -8.05
CA GLN A 170 -1.92 -26.71 -8.95
C GLN A 170 -3.25 -26.86 -8.17
N CYS A 171 -3.38 -26.15 -7.04
CA CYS A 171 -4.51 -26.25 -6.15
C CYS A 171 -5.65 -25.28 -6.52
N ALA A 172 -6.85 -25.56 -6.03
CA ALA A 172 -8.00 -24.68 -6.21
C ALA A 172 -7.86 -23.36 -5.45
N PHE A 173 -8.58 -22.34 -5.89
CA PHE A 173 -8.60 -21.01 -5.27
C PHE A 173 -8.99 -21.06 -3.78
N GLU A 174 -10.03 -21.82 -3.48
CA GLU A 174 -10.56 -22.02 -2.11
C GLU A 174 -9.53 -22.67 -1.19
N GLU A 175 -8.76 -23.62 -1.70
CA GLU A 175 -7.69 -24.29 -0.96
C GLU A 175 -6.54 -23.29 -0.68
N ALA A 176 -6.12 -22.53 -1.68
CA ALA A 176 -5.11 -21.50 -1.49
C ALA A 176 -5.55 -20.45 -0.46
N LEU A 177 -6.81 -20.02 -0.49
CA LEU A 177 -7.39 -19.09 0.48
C LEU A 177 -7.41 -19.69 1.89
N GLN A 178 -7.85 -20.92 2.05
CA GLN A 178 -7.88 -21.58 3.34
C GLN A 178 -6.49 -21.67 3.99
N VAL A 179 -5.46 -22.00 3.21
CA VAL A 179 -4.08 -22.02 3.69
C VAL A 179 -3.59 -20.62 4.04
N ALA A 180 -3.93 -19.59 3.24
CA ALA A 180 -3.59 -18.21 3.56
C ALA A 180 -4.20 -17.78 4.90
N GLN A 181 -5.44 -18.17 5.19
CA GLN A 181 -6.10 -17.90 6.48
C GLN A 181 -5.44 -18.65 7.64
N GLN A 182 -5.10 -19.93 7.47
CA GLN A 182 -4.41 -20.72 8.49
C GLN A 182 -3.04 -20.16 8.86
N LEU A 183 -2.31 -19.61 7.87
CA LEU A 183 -1.01 -18.96 8.07
C LEU A 183 -1.13 -17.52 8.58
N GLY A 184 -2.35 -16.99 8.69
CA GLY A 184 -2.60 -15.61 9.13
C GLY A 184 -2.26 -14.54 8.09
N TYR A 185 -2.13 -14.91 6.81
CA TYR A 185 -1.95 -13.96 5.71
C TYR A 185 -3.27 -13.33 5.27
N ALA A 186 -4.39 -14.10 5.33
CA ALA A 186 -5.73 -13.62 5.09
C ALA A 186 -6.54 -13.58 6.40
N GLU A 187 -7.35 -12.55 6.56
CA GLU A 187 -8.35 -12.44 7.62
C GLU A 187 -9.59 -13.30 7.31
N ALA A 188 -10.53 -13.38 8.27
CA ALA A 188 -11.78 -14.10 8.06
C ALA A 188 -12.59 -13.53 6.87
N ASP A 189 -12.57 -12.21 6.69
CA ASP A 189 -13.07 -11.55 5.47
C ASP A 189 -11.88 -11.13 4.60
N PRO A 190 -11.55 -11.90 3.55
CA PRO A 190 -10.43 -11.62 2.66
C PRO A 190 -10.80 -10.70 1.49
N SER A 191 -12.01 -10.14 1.47
CA SER A 191 -12.57 -9.41 0.31
C SER A 191 -11.64 -8.31 -0.20
N ALA A 192 -11.02 -7.55 0.71
CA ALA A 192 -10.12 -6.48 0.32
C ALA A 192 -8.88 -6.98 -0.46
N ASP A 193 -8.40 -8.17 -0.12
CA ASP A 193 -7.24 -8.79 -0.75
C ASP A 193 -7.61 -9.37 -2.13
N ILE A 194 -8.67 -10.20 -2.17
CA ILE A 194 -9.04 -10.94 -3.38
C ILE A 194 -9.74 -10.08 -4.43
N MET A 195 -10.42 -8.99 -4.03
CA MET A 195 -11.05 -8.04 -4.95
C MET A 195 -10.10 -6.91 -5.40
N GLY A 196 -8.86 -6.88 -4.89
CA GLY A 196 -7.83 -5.92 -5.28
C GLY A 196 -7.94 -4.55 -4.62
N THR A 197 -8.94 -4.31 -3.76
CA THR A 197 -9.16 -2.99 -3.12
C THR A 197 -8.04 -2.59 -2.17
N ASP A 198 -7.33 -3.53 -1.56
CA ASP A 198 -6.12 -3.24 -0.77
C ASP A 198 -5.00 -2.68 -1.66
N SER A 199 -4.75 -3.31 -2.81
CA SER A 199 -3.78 -2.81 -3.81
C SER A 199 -4.18 -1.46 -4.37
N LEU A 200 -5.49 -1.25 -4.62
CA LEU A 200 -6.04 0.03 -5.07
C LEU A 200 -5.82 1.15 -4.04
N ASN A 201 -6.08 0.89 -2.77
CA ASN A 201 -5.81 1.85 -1.69
C ASN A 201 -4.32 2.22 -1.61
N LYS A 202 -3.44 1.23 -1.76
CA LYS A 202 -2.00 1.42 -1.68
C LYS A 202 -1.45 2.19 -2.89
N ILE A 203 -1.88 1.86 -4.12
CA ILE A 203 -1.39 2.59 -5.30
C ILE A 203 -1.89 4.03 -5.33
N ARG A 204 -3.13 4.28 -4.90
CA ARG A 204 -3.68 5.62 -4.79
C ARG A 204 -2.89 6.49 -3.80
N LEU A 205 -2.57 5.92 -2.64
CA LEU A 205 -1.75 6.60 -1.63
C LEU A 205 -0.31 6.81 -2.08
N SER A 206 0.26 5.85 -2.82
CA SER A 206 1.57 6.02 -3.44
C SER A 206 1.56 7.11 -4.52
N GLY A 207 0.46 7.18 -5.27
CA GLY A 207 0.27 8.18 -6.33
C GLY A 207 0.25 9.62 -5.80
N VAL A 208 -0.43 9.89 -4.68
CA VAL A 208 -0.43 11.24 -4.11
C VAL A 208 0.97 11.65 -3.65
N VAL A 209 1.75 10.71 -3.11
CA VAL A 209 3.13 10.97 -2.71
C VAL A 209 4.05 11.20 -3.92
N ALA A 210 3.89 10.40 -5.00
CA ALA A 210 4.74 10.47 -6.19
C ALA A 210 4.40 11.63 -7.12
N PHE A 211 3.12 11.96 -7.26
CA PHE A 211 2.64 12.87 -8.31
C PHE A 211 2.04 14.18 -7.77
N ASP A 212 1.97 14.34 -6.44
CA ASP A 212 1.37 15.50 -5.77
C ASP A 212 -0.11 15.72 -6.12
N ARG A 213 -0.82 14.64 -6.44
CA ARG A 213 -2.24 14.68 -6.82
C ARG A 213 -2.97 13.45 -6.31
N TRP A 214 -4.13 13.67 -5.72
CA TRP A 214 -5.08 12.59 -5.51
C TRP A 214 -5.68 12.14 -6.85
N VAL A 215 -5.95 10.86 -6.97
CA VAL A 215 -6.75 10.33 -8.07
C VAL A 215 -8.09 9.88 -7.48
N ASP A 216 -9.18 10.22 -8.15
CA ASP A 216 -10.51 9.81 -7.71
C ASP A 216 -10.60 8.28 -7.66
N PHE A 217 -10.99 7.78 -6.51
CA PHE A 217 -11.04 6.34 -6.24
C PHE A 217 -11.95 5.60 -7.22
N ALA A 218 -13.12 6.18 -7.53
CA ALA A 218 -14.11 5.57 -8.43
C ALA A 218 -13.63 5.53 -9.89
N SER A 219 -12.64 6.36 -10.25
CA SER A 219 -12.09 6.41 -11.60
C SER A 219 -10.98 5.39 -11.87
N ILE A 220 -10.51 4.67 -10.85
CA ILE A 220 -9.43 3.68 -10.99
C ILE A 220 -10.06 2.30 -11.19
N PRO A 221 -10.01 1.72 -12.39
CA PRO A 221 -10.46 0.35 -12.63
C PRO A 221 -9.74 -0.63 -11.70
N CYS A 222 -10.50 -1.53 -11.09
CA CYS A 222 -9.97 -2.52 -10.16
C CYS A 222 -10.59 -3.89 -10.46
N GLU A 223 -9.77 -4.83 -10.89
CA GLU A 223 -10.12 -6.23 -11.06
C GLU A 223 -9.24 -7.06 -10.14
N GLY A 224 -9.87 -7.88 -9.28
CA GLY A 224 -9.18 -8.77 -8.34
C GLY A 224 -8.88 -10.13 -8.94
N ILE A 225 -8.56 -11.09 -8.07
CA ILE A 225 -8.21 -12.46 -8.42
C ILE A 225 -9.34 -13.48 -8.18
N ALA A 226 -10.47 -13.04 -7.62
CA ALA A 226 -11.56 -13.93 -7.19
C ALA A 226 -12.20 -14.75 -8.33
N SER A 227 -12.05 -14.32 -9.59
CA SER A 227 -12.58 -15.03 -10.76
C SER A 227 -11.61 -16.07 -11.33
N LEU A 228 -10.35 -16.11 -10.87
CA LEU A 228 -9.34 -17.03 -11.40
C LEU A 228 -9.55 -18.45 -10.86
N GLN A 229 -9.31 -19.42 -11.70
CA GLN A 229 -9.44 -20.84 -11.41
C GLN A 229 -8.11 -21.58 -11.64
N ALA A 230 -7.92 -22.75 -11.03
CA ALA A 230 -6.69 -23.52 -11.17
C ALA A 230 -6.33 -23.80 -12.64
N GLU A 231 -7.33 -24.06 -13.46
CA GLU A 231 -7.13 -24.34 -14.89
C GLU A 231 -6.66 -23.10 -15.69
N ASP A 232 -7.05 -21.89 -15.24
CA ASP A 232 -6.53 -20.64 -15.83
C ASP A 232 -5.05 -20.49 -15.54
N ILE A 233 -4.67 -20.76 -14.29
CA ILE A 233 -3.28 -20.71 -13.85
C ILE A 233 -2.44 -21.71 -14.64
N LEU A 234 -2.88 -22.96 -14.75
CA LEU A 234 -2.19 -24.00 -15.52
C LEU A 234 -2.06 -23.63 -17.01
N PHE A 235 -3.13 -23.07 -17.58
CA PHE A 235 -3.10 -22.62 -18.96
C PHE A 235 -2.07 -21.51 -19.19
N ILE A 236 -2.05 -20.52 -18.28
CA ILE A 236 -1.10 -19.38 -18.33
C ILE A 236 0.34 -19.87 -18.19
N GLN A 237 0.61 -20.80 -17.26
CA GLN A 237 1.93 -21.40 -17.08
C GLN A 237 2.40 -22.16 -18.34
N ASN A 238 1.52 -22.91 -18.99
CA ASN A 238 1.83 -23.60 -20.24
C ASN A 238 2.17 -22.65 -21.41
N LEU A 239 1.75 -21.39 -21.31
CA LEU A 239 2.16 -20.31 -22.23
C LEU A 239 3.50 -19.66 -21.83
N GLY A 240 4.11 -20.04 -20.71
CA GLY A 240 5.38 -19.48 -20.22
C GLY A 240 5.22 -18.21 -19.41
N TYR A 241 4.05 -17.97 -18.81
CA TYR A 241 3.78 -16.78 -18.02
C TYR A 241 3.42 -17.13 -16.58
N HIS A 242 3.68 -16.16 -15.68
CA HIS A 242 3.16 -16.11 -14.32
C HIS A 242 2.09 -15.02 -14.24
N ILE A 243 1.07 -15.22 -13.39
CA ILE A 243 0.03 -14.23 -13.15
C ILE A 243 0.22 -13.59 -11.78
N ARG A 244 0.13 -12.25 -11.70
CA ARG A 244 0.20 -11.49 -10.44
C ARG A 244 -0.86 -10.41 -10.42
N LEU A 245 -1.44 -10.14 -9.23
CA LEU A 245 -2.27 -8.96 -9.03
C LEU A 245 -1.38 -7.72 -8.98
N PHE A 246 -1.52 -6.86 -9.96
CA PHE A 246 -0.60 -5.75 -10.16
C PHE A 246 -1.32 -4.41 -10.14
N ALA A 247 -0.72 -3.43 -9.47
CA ALA A 247 -1.21 -2.07 -9.40
C ALA A 247 -0.26 -1.14 -10.15
N THR A 248 -0.80 -0.26 -10.98
CA THR A 248 -0.02 0.70 -11.78
C THR A 248 -0.62 2.08 -11.70
N MET A 249 0.24 3.09 -11.65
CA MET A 249 -0.13 4.49 -11.86
C MET A 249 0.99 5.20 -12.63
N ARG A 250 0.62 5.97 -13.67
CA ARG A 250 1.57 6.60 -14.60
C ARG A 250 1.10 7.98 -15.03
N ARG A 251 2.03 8.91 -15.22
CA ARG A 251 1.79 10.16 -15.94
C ARG A 251 1.60 9.87 -17.43
N SER A 252 0.68 10.58 -18.06
CA SER A 252 0.49 10.61 -19.50
C SER A 252 0.24 12.06 -19.96
N GLU A 253 0.25 12.28 -21.27
CA GLU A 253 -0.08 13.60 -21.85
C GLU A 253 -1.50 14.06 -21.47
N GLU A 254 -2.41 13.12 -21.22
CA GLU A 254 -3.81 13.36 -20.92
C GLU A 254 -4.13 13.31 -19.41
N GLY A 255 -3.11 13.23 -18.54
CA GLY A 255 -3.28 13.19 -17.09
C GLY A 255 -2.64 11.97 -16.44
N ILE A 256 -3.37 11.29 -15.58
CA ILE A 256 -2.89 10.10 -14.85
C ILE A 256 -3.63 8.86 -15.35
N GLN A 257 -2.88 7.84 -15.73
CA GLN A 257 -3.37 6.48 -15.91
C GLN A 257 -3.24 5.73 -14.59
N ALA A 258 -4.26 4.99 -14.16
CA ALA A 258 -4.23 4.20 -12.94
C ALA A 258 -5.18 3.02 -13.04
N TYR A 259 -4.73 1.82 -12.64
CA TYR A 259 -5.56 0.61 -12.62
C TYR A 259 -4.93 -0.48 -11.75
N VAL A 260 -5.75 -1.41 -11.32
CA VAL A 260 -5.36 -2.64 -10.60
C VAL A 260 -5.99 -3.82 -11.31
N GLU A 261 -5.18 -4.79 -11.72
CA GLU A 261 -5.68 -5.97 -12.45
C GLU A 261 -4.67 -7.12 -12.38
N PRO A 262 -5.10 -8.37 -12.58
CA PRO A 262 -4.20 -9.49 -12.82
C PRO A 262 -3.41 -9.27 -14.12
N GLN A 263 -2.08 -9.33 -14.04
CA GLN A 263 -1.18 -9.16 -15.19
C GLN A 263 -0.30 -10.38 -15.36
N LEU A 264 0.08 -10.65 -16.62
CA LEU A 264 0.96 -11.76 -17.01
C LEU A 264 2.39 -11.26 -17.13
N PHE A 265 3.32 -11.98 -16.49
CA PHE A 265 4.74 -11.70 -16.51
C PHE A 265 5.51 -12.88 -17.07
N ASN A 266 6.49 -12.62 -17.92
CA ASN A 266 7.42 -13.66 -18.39
C ASN A 266 8.28 -14.17 -17.22
N VAL A 267 8.79 -15.37 -17.32
CA VAL A 267 9.66 -15.97 -16.30
C VAL A 267 10.93 -15.13 -15.99
N GLU A 268 11.33 -14.27 -16.91
CA GLU A 268 12.48 -13.37 -16.76
C GLU A 268 12.15 -12.06 -16.05
N ASP A 269 10.87 -11.74 -15.92
CA ASP A 269 10.43 -10.51 -15.25
C ASP A 269 10.64 -10.62 -13.72
N ALA A 270 11.08 -9.55 -13.09
CA ALA A 270 11.29 -9.52 -11.64
C ALA A 270 10.01 -9.86 -10.86
N GLU A 271 8.86 -9.46 -11.38
CA GLU A 271 7.53 -9.72 -10.80
C GLU A 271 7.17 -11.21 -10.78
N ALA A 272 7.60 -11.97 -11.78
CA ALA A 272 7.39 -13.41 -11.83
C ALA A 272 8.08 -14.14 -10.68
N SER A 273 9.24 -13.63 -10.23
CA SER A 273 10.05 -14.21 -9.16
C SER A 273 9.58 -13.88 -7.75
N ILE A 274 8.53 -13.06 -7.57
CA ILE A 274 8.02 -12.68 -6.26
C ILE A 274 7.14 -13.80 -5.70
N LEU A 275 7.67 -14.51 -4.72
CA LEU A 275 7.05 -15.70 -4.13
C LEU A 275 6.38 -15.42 -2.79
N ALA A 276 5.46 -16.28 -2.43
CA ALA A 276 4.74 -16.26 -1.15
C ALA A 276 4.09 -14.90 -0.88
N ASN A 277 4.19 -14.39 0.34
CA ASN A 277 3.60 -13.13 0.77
C ASN A 277 4.51 -11.90 0.57
N HIS A 278 5.56 -12.03 -0.25
CA HIS A 278 6.41 -10.89 -0.58
C HIS A 278 5.72 -9.92 -1.53
N ASN A 279 6.14 -8.67 -1.41
CA ASN A 279 5.72 -7.59 -2.29
C ASN A 279 6.91 -7.10 -3.11
N ILE A 280 6.60 -6.53 -4.26
CA ILE A 280 7.51 -5.74 -5.09
C ILE A 280 6.86 -4.39 -5.34
N ALA A 281 7.61 -3.32 -5.14
CA ALA A 281 7.20 -1.97 -5.49
C ALA A 281 8.28 -1.33 -6.34
N TRP A 282 7.90 -0.54 -7.33
CA TRP A 282 8.87 0.12 -8.22
C TRP A 282 8.41 1.53 -8.58
N TYR A 283 9.37 2.32 -9.01
CA TYR A 283 9.12 3.59 -9.70
C TYR A 283 9.96 3.69 -10.96
N LEU A 284 9.50 4.51 -11.89
CA LEU A 284 10.20 4.89 -13.11
C LEU A 284 10.42 6.40 -13.08
N ASP A 285 11.65 6.84 -13.26
CA ASP A 285 11.97 8.26 -13.31
C ASP A 285 11.83 8.84 -14.73
N GLN A 286 12.03 10.15 -14.86
CA GLN A 286 11.95 10.86 -16.14
C GLN A 286 13.04 10.47 -17.16
N LYS A 287 14.10 9.79 -16.71
CA LYS A 287 15.17 9.29 -17.60
C LYS A 287 14.86 7.89 -18.13
N GLY A 288 13.78 7.28 -17.66
CA GLY A 288 13.40 5.91 -17.99
C GLY A 288 14.10 4.85 -17.13
N GLU A 289 14.76 5.25 -16.04
CA GLU A 289 15.38 4.33 -15.11
C GLU A 289 14.33 3.77 -14.14
N ARG A 290 14.23 2.45 -14.10
CA ARG A 290 13.33 1.73 -13.20
C ARG A 290 14.08 1.26 -11.97
N GLN A 291 13.59 1.65 -10.79
CA GLN A 291 14.08 1.17 -9.51
C GLN A 291 13.06 0.25 -8.85
N VAL A 292 13.55 -0.81 -8.25
CA VAL A 292 12.72 -1.90 -7.70
C VAL A 292 13.08 -2.13 -6.24
N LEU A 293 12.06 -2.25 -5.39
CA LEU A 293 12.18 -2.59 -3.98
C LEU A 293 11.37 -3.86 -3.69
N ILE A 294 12.00 -4.82 -3.05
CA ILE A 294 11.38 -6.11 -2.72
C ILE A 294 11.46 -6.33 -1.21
N GLY A 295 10.40 -6.86 -0.61
CA GLY A 295 10.40 -7.18 0.81
C GLY A 295 9.05 -7.69 1.32
N GLN A 296 8.95 -7.81 2.65
CA GLN A 296 7.70 -8.22 3.29
C GLN A 296 6.68 -7.08 3.24
N GLY A 297 5.52 -7.35 2.63
CA GLY A 297 4.43 -6.38 2.46
C GLY A 297 3.62 -6.11 3.72
N ALA A 298 3.80 -6.89 4.80
CA ALA A 298 3.10 -6.77 6.07
C ALA A 298 3.92 -7.41 7.21
N GLY A 299 3.44 -7.25 8.45
CA GLY A 299 4.06 -7.82 9.64
C GLY A 299 4.40 -6.77 10.69
N GLY A 300 4.47 -7.17 11.96
CA GLY A 300 4.66 -6.25 13.09
C GLY A 300 5.98 -5.48 13.01
N ILE A 301 7.11 -6.19 13.03
CA ILE A 301 8.45 -5.59 12.95
C ILE A 301 8.71 -4.92 11.60
N PRO A 302 8.39 -5.52 10.44
CA PRO A 302 8.53 -4.84 9.14
C PRO A 302 7.80 -3.48 9.09
N THR A 303 6.53 -3.43 9.48
CA THR A 303 5.74 -2.19 9.50
C THR A 303 6.30 -1.18 10.52
N ALA A 304 6.74 -1.65 11.69
CA ALA A 304 7.37 -0.82 12.71
C ALA A 304 8.67 -0.16 12.19
N GLY A 305 9.39 -0.80 11.28
CA GLY A 305 10.58 -0.22 10.64
C GLY A 305 10.28 1.06 9.87
N ASN A 306 9.16 1.11 9.14
CA ASN A 306 8.71 2.33 8.45
C ASN A 306 8.17 3.40 9.43
N ILE A 307 7.52 2.99 10.54
CA ILE A 307 7.16 3.92 11.61
C ILE A 307 8.43 4.55 12.21
N LEU A 308 9.44 3.75 12.54
CA LEU A 308 10.71 4.26 13.06
C LEU A 308 11.39 5.22 12.09
N ARG A 309 11.35 4.93 10.79
CA ARG A 309 11.84 5.84 9.75
C ARG A 309 11.13 7.19 9.80
N ASP A 310 9.81 7.20 9.90
CA ASP A 310 9.02 8.44 10.00
C ASP A 310 9.32 9.19 11.31
N LEU A 311 9.52 8.50 12.43
CA LEU A 311 9.95 9.10 13.69
C LEU A 311 11.32 9.79 13.56
N MET A 312 12.29 9.18 12.88
CA MET A 312 13.59 9.78 12.61
C MET A 312 13.45 11.04 11.74
N GLN A 313 12.61 10.99 10.71
CA GLN A 313 12.34 12.15 9.84
C GLN A 313 11.70 13.30 10.62
N ILE A 314 10.79 13.03 11.57
CA ILE A 314 10.21 14.06 12.45
C ILE A 314 11.30 14.68 13.33
N LYS A 315 12.19 13.86 13.89
CA LYS A 315 13.33 14.37 14.70
C LYS A 315 14.24 15.29 13.89
N GLU A 316 14.45 14.99 12.62
CA GLU A 316 15.22 15.82 11.67
C GLU A 316 14.42 17.01 11.14
N LYS A 317 13.22 17.27 11.70
CA LYS A 317 12.30 18.35 11.30
C LYS A 317 11.84 18.30 9.84
N SER A 318 11.79 17.12 9.26
CA SER A 318 11.20 16.91 7.95
C SER A 318 9.68 17.14 8.01
N GLY A 319 9.11 17.74 6.97
CA GLY A 319 7.69 18.07 6.87
C GLY A 319 6.77 16.85 6.70
N GLY A 320 5.51 17.14 6.41
CA GLY A 320 4.50 16.13 6.06
C GLY A 320 4.76 15.46 4.71
N MET A 321 3.90 14.51 4.36
CA MET A 321 4.07 13.69 3.15
C MET A 321 3.08 14.07 2.04
N LEU A 322 2.05 14.85 2.35
CA LEU A 322 1.05 15.29 1.37
C LEU A 322 1.43 16.61 0.72
N PRO A 323 0.96 16.86 -0.52
CA PRO A 323 1.28 18.07 -1.27
C PRO A 323 0.68 19.34 -0.64
N GLU A 324 1.19 20.49 -1.02
CA GLU A 324 0.65 21.79 -0.58
C GLU A 324 -0.78 22.02 -1.13
N GLU A 325 -1.02 21.62 -2.38
CA GLU A 325 -2.31 21.75 -3.03
C GLU A 325 -3.03 20.39 -3.11
N HIS A 326 -4.22 20.33 -2.54
CA HIS A 326 -5.07 19.15 -2.59
C HIS A 326 -5.97 19.19 -3.83
N ARG A 327 -5.46 18.67 -4.95
CA ARG A 327 -6.23 18.52 -6.18
C ARG A 327 -6.49 17.06 -6.48
N THR A 328 -7.74 16.73 -6.80
CA THR A 328 -8.13 15.40 -7.24
C THR A 328 -8.30 15.37 -8.75
N LEU A 329 -7.67 14.38 -9.39
CA LEU A 329 -7.79 14.10 -10.81
C LEU A 329 -8.65 12.86 -11.03
N VAL A 330 -9.28 12.77 -12.21
CA VAL A 330 -9.91 11.55 -12.70
C VAL A 330 -8.86 10.76 -13.48
N ALA A 331 -8.76 9.44 -13.24
CA ALA A 331 -7.88 8.60 -14.02
C ALA A 331 -8.35 8.53 -15.48
N ASN A 332 -7.42 8.70 -16.42
CA ASN A 332 -7.67 8.57 -17.84
C ASN A 332 -6.86 7.41 -18.43
N ASN A 333 -7.52 6.27 -18.65
CA ASN A 333 -6.87 5.04 -19.11
C ASN A 333 -7.06 4.80 -20.62
N THR A 334 -7.55 5.78 -21.39
CA THR A 334 -7.81 5.63 -22.84
C THR A 334 -6.56 5.32 -23.66
N LYS A 335 -5.38 5.68 -23.16
CA LYS A 335 -4.08 5.35 -23.77
C LYS A 335 -3.29 4.28 -23.03
N ALA A 336 -3.85 3.67 -21.99
CA ALA A 336 -3.30 2.48 -21.36
C ALA A 336 -3.75 1.25 -22.18
N ILE A 337 -3.06 0.97 -23.27
CA ILE A 337 -3.47 0.00 -24.27
C ILE A 337 -2.65 -1.28 -24.12
N HIS A 338 -3.33 -2.40 -23.87
CA HIS A 338 -2.71 -3.71 -23.68
C HIS A 338 -3.49 -4.81 -24.40
N PRO A 339 -2.87 -5.92 -24.81
CA PRO A 339 -3.59 -7.14 -25.14
C PRO A 339 -4.08 -7.83 -23.86
N TYR A 340 -5.25 -8.42 -23.89
CA TYR A 340 -5.85 -9.15 -22.78
C TYR A 340 -6.12 -10.60 -23.13
N LEU A 341 -5.88 -11.50 -22.20
CA LEU A 341 -6.32 -12.88 -22.26
C LEU A 341 -7.72 -12.97 -21.66
N ILE A 342 -8.71 -13.31 -22.50
CA ILE A 342 -10.10 -13.46 -22.08
C ILE A 342 -10.48 -14.94 -22.08
N ARG A 343 -10.99 -15.40 -20.92
CA ARG A 343 -11.66 -16.70 -20.80
C ARG A 343 -13.17 -16.53 -21.00
N SER A 344 -13.77 -17.43 -21.75
CA SER A 344 -15.22 -17.52 -21.89
C SER A 344 -15.66 -18.98 -21.92
N THR A 345 -16.76 -19.30 -21.22
CA THR A 345 -17.46 -20.59 -21.30
C THR A 345 -18.66 -20.54 -22.24
N LYS A 346 -19.01 -19.36 -22.75
CA LYS A 346 -20.16 -19.13 -23.63
C LYS A 346 -19.70 -18.59 -24.97
N THR A 347 -20.50 -18.82 -26.00
CA THR A 347 -20.32 -18.16 -27.29
C THR A 347 -20.53 -16.67 -27.16
N LEU A 348 -19.48 -15.88 -27.38
CA LEU A 348 -19.54 -14.42 -27.33
C LEU A 348 -20.41 -13.90 -28.48
N LYS A 349 -21.21 -12.87 -28.23
CA LYS A 349 -22.00 -12.20 -29.27
C LYS A 349 -21.10 -11.56 -30.32
N SER A 350 -21.56 -11.48 -31.55
CA SER A 350 -20.75 -11.02 -32.71
C SER A 350 -20.06 -9.66 -32.50
N GLY A 351 -20.71 -8.70 -31.83
CA GLY A 351 -20.11 -7.38 -31.56
C GLY A 351 -18.88 -7.39 -30.66
N TYR A 352 -18.66 -8.45 -29.89
CA TYR A 352 -17.44 -8.59 -29.07
C TYR A 352 -16.30 -9.30 -29.81
N LEU A 353 -16.63 -10.07 -30.86
CA LEU A 353 -15.64 -10.84 -31.62
C LEU A 353 -14.68 -9.95 -32.42
N GLU A 354 -15.10 -8.74 -32.82
CA GLU A 354 -14.28 -7.79 -33.56
C GLU A 354 -13.07 -7.28 -32.75
N ALA A 355 -13.19 -7.28 -31.40
CA ALA A 355 -12.11 -6.89 -30.52
C ALA A 355 -11.13 -8.04 -30.22
N LEU A 356 -11.43 -9.27 -30.61
CA LEU A 356 -10.62 -10.45 -30.35
C LEU A 356 -9.70 -10.78 -31.53
N SER A 357 -8.55 -11.41 -31.20
CA SER A 357 -7.71 -12.03 -32.23
C SER A 357 -8.36 -13.31 -32.74
N GLU A 358 -7.93 -13.76 -33.92
CA GLU A 358 -8.35 -15.07 -34.47
C GLU A 358 -7.79 -16.24 -33.64
N VAL A 359 -6.72 -16.00 -32.88
CA VAL A 359 -6.07 -17.03 -32.05
C VAL A 359 -6.96 -17.37 -30.88
N LYS A 360 -7.33 -18.62 -30.76
CA LYS A 360 -8.08 -19.16 -29.63
C LYS A 360 -7.47 -20.47 -29.15
N TRP A 361 -7.54 -20.73 -27.88
CA TRP A 361 -7.22 -22.02 -27.28
C TRP A 361 -8.47 -22.59 -26.64
N ILE A 362 -8.65 -23.90 -26.73
CA ILE A 362 -9.78 -24.61 -26.13
C ILE A 362 -9.23 -25.62 -25.13
N GLN A 363 -9.68 -25.50 -23.89
CA GLN A 363 -9.36 -26.43 -22.80
C GLN A 363 -10.67 -26.85 -22.12
N GLY A 364 -11.14 -28.06 -22.43
CA GLY A 364 -12.47 -28.51 -22.02
C GLY A 364 -13.56 -27.59 -22.57
N GLU A 365 -14.42 -27.08 -21.70
CA GLU A 365 -15.50 -26.14 -22.05
C GLU A 365 -15.03 -24.66 -22.13
N ARG A 366 -13.75 -24.38 -21.81
CA ARG A 366 -13.21 -23.03 -21.74
C ARG A 366 -12.56 -22.66 -23.06
N VAL A 367 -12.83 -21.45 -23.49
CA VAL A 367 -12.23 -20.83 -24.67
C VAL A 367 -11.43 -19.62 -24.20
N TYR A 368 -10.13 -19.63 -24.46
CA TYR A 368 -9.24 -18.50 -24.21
C TYR A 368 -8.97 -17.78 -25.53
N ARG A 369 -9.01 -16.45 -25.48
CA ARG A 369 -8.73 -15.59 -26.62
C ARG A 369 -7.87 -14.40 -26.20
N ILE A 370 -6.94 -14.00 -27.06
CA ILE A 370 -6.22 -12.74 -26.88
C ILE A 370 -7.00 -11.65 -27.60
N THR A 371 -7.20 -10.51 -26.95
CA THR A 371 -7.78 -9.34 -27.61
C THR A 371 -6.75 -8.69 -28.53
N LYS A 372 -7.22 -7.93 -29.51
CA LYS A 372 -6.41 -6.84 -30.05
C LYS A 372 -6.07 -5.89 -28.90
N ALA A 373 -4.97 -5.14 -29.03
CA ALA A 373 -4.63 -4.14 -28.03
C ALA A 373 -5.81 -3.17 -27.84
N MET A 374 -6.29 -3.04 -26.61
CA MET A 374 -7.42 -2.18 -26.26
C MET A 374 -7.16 -1.46 -24.94
N ASP A 375 -7.83 -0.33 -24.74
CA ASP A 375 -7.65 0.45 -23.54
C ASP A 375 -8.28 -0.21 -22.30
N VAL A 376 -7.66 0.08 -21.14
CA VAL A 376 -8.06 -0.48 -19.85
C VAL A 376 -9.52 -0.14 -19.50
N SER A 377 -9.98 1.06 -19.77
CA SER A 377 -11.36 1.45 -19.47
C SER A 377 -12.36 0.63 -20.27
N ARG A 378 -12.07 0.36 -21.53
CA ARG A 378 -12.93 -0.42 -22.43
C ARG A 378 -13.01 -1.88 -22.00
N ILE A 379 -11.90 -2.52 -21.62
CA ILE A 379 -11.92 -3.91 -21.16
C ILE A 379 -12.68 -4.07 -19.84
N HIS A 380 -12.49 -3.15 -18.88
CA HIS A 380 -13.25 -3.19 -17.64
C HIS A 380 -14.75 -3.01 -17.84
N ALA A 381 -15.16 -2.09 -18.73
CA ALA A 381 -16.57 -1.94 -19.11
C ALA A 381 -17.13 -3.23 -19.75
N LEU A 382 -16.35 -3.90 -20.58
CA LEU A 382 -16.72 -5.17 -21.21
C LEU A 382 -16.92 -6.27 -20.16
N ILE A 383 -15.98 -6.42 -19.21
CA ILE A 383 -16.07 -7.41 -18.11
C ILE A 383 -17.34 -7.20 -17.29
N GLN A 384 -17.65 -5.94 -16.91
CA GLN A 384 -18.87 -5.62 -16.16
C GLN A 384 -20.16 -5.95 -16.94
N THR A 385 -20.14 -5.84 -18.25
CA THR A 385 -21.30 -6.17 -19.09
C THR A 385 -21.49 -7.69 -19.25
N LEU A 386 -20.43 -8.48 -19.09
CA LEU A 386 -20.44 -9.93 -19.23
C LEU A 386 -20.76 -10.68 -17.92
N ARG A 387 -20.66 -9.99 -16.77
CA ARG A 387 -21.07 -10.48 -15.44
C ARG A 387 -22.55 -10.30 -15.24
#